data_4bb605b637209491d95d118e371552e0
#
_entry.id   4bb605b637209491d95d118e371552e0
#
_cell.length_a   1.000
_cell.length_b   1.000
_cell.length_c   1.000
_cell.angle_alpha   90.00
_cell.angle_beta   90.00
_cell.angle_gamma   90.00
#
_symmetry.space_group_name_H-M   'P 1'
#
loop_
_entity.id
_entity.type
_entity.pdbx_description
1 polymer ?
#
loop_
_entity_poly.entity_id
_entity_poly.type
_entity_poly.pdbx_seq_one_letter_code
_entity_poly.pdbx_strand_id
1 'polypeptide(L)'
;MEQFVLMIYQGTTPLPGTPEWEAMPQEEQTRVYADYAAINQTPGLTGGPPLGLPADAHTVVVKDGTTDVREGAHLGTDGAVGGFAVLEAEDLAAAIEVASRIPAARLGGAIEVRPIMEW
;
A
#
# COMPACT_ATOMS: atom_id res chain seq x y z
N MET A 1 11.23 20.87 2.10
CA MET A 1 10.77 19.49 1.81
C MET A 1 9.28 19.40 1.97
N GLU A 2 8.62 18.71 1.06
CA GLU A 2 7.19 18.46 1.12
C GLU A 2 6.93 17.07 1.63
N GLN A 3 5.79 16.90 2.28
CA GLN A 3 5.40 15.57 2.80
C GLN A 3 4.26 15.00 1.96
N PHE A 4 4.36 13.70 1.71
CA PHE A 4 3.38 12.93 0.94
C PHE A 4 3.01 11.64 1.67
N VAL A 5 1.77 11.22 1.50
CA VAL A 5 1.38 9.85 1.86
C VAL A 5 1.41 9.01 0.57
N LEU A 6 2.04 7.87 0.65
CA LEU A 6 2.01 6.86 -0.41
C LEU A 6 1.04 5.78 0.04
N MET A 7 -0.13 5.70 -0.59
CA MET A 7 -1.13 4.69 -0.29
C MET A 7 -1.00 3.55 -1.27
N ILE A 8 -0.74 2.36 -0.76
CA ILE A 8 -0.48 1.19 -1.59
C ILE A 8 -1.79 0.43 -1.76
N TYR A 9 -2.37 0.51 -2.95
CA TYR A 9 -3.55 -0.27 -3.31
C TYR A 9 -3.11 -1.60 -3.88
N GLN A 10 -3.63 -2.66 -3.29
CA GLN A 10 -3.17 -4.00 -3.54
C GLN A 10 -3.54 -4.52 -4.92
N GLY A 11 -4.78 -4.27 -5.38
CA GLY A 11 -5.25 -4.78 -6.65
C GLY A 11 -5.11 -6.29 -6.73
N THR A 12 -4.49 -6.77 -7.81
CA THR A 12 -4.21 -8.20 -8.01
C THR A 12 -2.79 -8.59 -7.61
N THR A 13 -2.09 -7.73 -6.87
CA THR A 13 -0.71 -8.01 -6.42
C THR A 13 -0.70 -9.28 -5.55
N PRO A 14 0.13 -10.29 -5.90
CA PRO A 14 0.27 -11.47 -5.07
C PRO A 14 0.83 -11.12 -3.69
N LEU A 15 0.27 -11.71 -2.64
CA LEU A 15 0.69 -11.47 -1.26
C LEU A 15 1.31 -12.73 -0.66
N PRO A 16 2.38 -12.57 0.15
CA PRO A 16 2.91 -13.69 0.90
C PRO A 16 1.81 -14.43 1.68
N GLY A 17 1.84 -15.76 1.63
CA GLY A 17 0.84 -16.60 2.28
C GLY A 17 -0.38 -16.91 1.43
N THR A 18 -0.43 -16.47 0.18
CA THR A 18 -1.53 -16.75 -0.74
C THR A 18 -1.08 -17.72 -1.84
N PRO A 19 -2.03 -18.45 -2.47
CA PRO A 19 -1.68 -19.34 -3.60
C PRO A 19 -1.04 -18.58 -4.77
N GLU A 20 -1.47 -17.35 -5.02
CA GLU A 20 -0.93 -16.50 -6.09
C GLU A 20 0.55 -16.19 -5.85
N TRP A 21 0.93 -15.95 -4.59
CA TRP A 21 2.31 -15.74 -4.21
C TRP A 21 3.14 -17.00 -4.42
N GLU A 22 2.62 -18.15 -3.95
CA GLU A 22 3.31 -19.44 -4.08
C GLU A 22 3.51 -19.83 -5.54
N ALA A 23 2.59 -19.42 -6.43
CA ALA A 23 2.71 -19.67 -7.86
C ALA A 23 3.73 -18.77 -8.55
N MET A 24 4.19 -17.69 -7.91
CA MET A 24 5.23 -16.82 -8.47
C MET A 24 6.58 -17.51 -8.48
N PRO A 25 7.39 -17.30 -9.54
CA PRO A 25 8.78 -17.78 -9.53
C PRO A 25 9.53 -17.25 -8.32
N GLN A 26 10.38 -18.09 -7.72
CA GLN A 26 11.14 -17.70 -6.54
C GLN A 26 12.01 -16.47 -6.79
N GLU A 27 12.55 -16.34 -8.00
CA GLU A 27 13.33 -15.17 -8.40
C GLU A 27 12.52 -13.89 -8.27
N GLU A 28 11.24 -13.90 -8.66
CA GLU A 28 10.36 -12.76 -8.56
C GLU A 28 9.99 -12.48 -7.10
N GLN A 29 9.74 -13.52 -6.29
CA GLN A 29 9.50 -13.36 -4.86
C GLN A 29 10.69 -12.68 -4.18
N THR A 30 11.90 -13.12 -4.50
CA THR A 30 13.13 -12.54 -3.96
C THR A 30 13.25 -11.07 -4.35
N ARG A 31 12.90 -10.73 -5.59
CA ARG A 31 12.93 -9.36 -6.08
C ARG A 31 11.96 -8.47 -5.31
N VAL A 32 10.75 -8.96 -5.02
CA VAL A 32 9.78 -8.20 -4.25
C VAL A 32 10.32 -7.85 -2.86
N TYR A 33 10.90 -8.83 -2.17
CA TYR A 33 11.50 -8.58 -0.85
C TYR A 33 12.66 -7.58 -0.93
N ALA A 34 13.50 -7.70 -1.95
CA ALA A 34 14.63 -6.78 -2.15
C ALA A 34 14.15 -5.35 -2.43
N ASP A 35 13.09 -5.21 -3.25
CA ASP A 35 12.52 -3.91 -3.57
C ASP A 35 11.94 -3.23 -2.32
N TYR A 36 11.22 -3.96 -1.47
CA TYR A 36 10.70 -3.40 -0.23
C TYR A 36 11.82 -3.04 0.75
N ALA A 37 12.87 -3.85 0.82
CA ALA A 37 14.02 -3.52 1.66
C ALA A 37 14.69 -2.21 1.20
N ALA A 38 14.83 -2.02 -0.11
CA ALA A 38 15.40 -0.80 -0.68
C ALA A 38 14.51 0.42 -0.40
N ILE A 39 13.19 0.27 -0.55
CA ILE A 39 12.25 1.35 -0.27
C ILE A 39 12.29 1.76 1.19
N ASN A 40 12.33 0.79 2.10
CA ASN A 40 12.40 1.07 3.54
C ASN A 40 13.68 1.79 3.96
N GLN A 41 14.71 1.78 3.12
CA GLN A 41 15.96 2.50 3.35
C GLN A 41 16.00 3.85 2.63
N THR A 42 14.93 4.24 1.95
CA THR A 42 14.86 5.53 1.25
C THR A 42 14.90 6.66 2.26
N PRO A 43 15.84 7.65 2.11
CA PRO A 43 15.86 8.81 3.00
C PRO A 43 14.54 9.56 2.97
N GLY A 44 14.06 9.95 4.15
CA GLY A 44 12.80 10.70 4.28
C GLY A 44 11.55 9.83 4.30
N LEU A 45 11.68 8.52 4.13
CA LEU A 45 10.52 7.63 4.16
C LEU A 45 10.32 7.03 5.56
N THR A 46 9.09 7.14 6.06
CA THR A 46 8.65 6.45 7.27
C THR A 46 7.58 5.47 6.86
N GLY A 47 7.89 4.18 6.87
CA GLY A 47 6.94 3.14 6.51
C GLY A 47 5.92 2.89 7.62
N GLY A 48 4.69 2.57 7.23
CA GLY A 48 3.70 2.04 8.14
C GLY A 48 3.92 0.54 8.35
N PRO A 49 3.30 -0.04 9.38
CA PRO A 49 3.34 -1.49 9.55
C PRO A 49 2.60 -2.20 8.42
N PRO A 50 2.96 -3.44 8.09
CA PRO A 50 2.19 -4.20 7.11
C PRO A 50 0.76 -4.43 7.61
N LEU A 51 -0.20 -4.32 6.70
CA LEU A 51 -1.61 -4.54 7.04
C LEU A 51 -1.95 -6.02 6.85
N GLY A 52 -2.94 -6.48 7.61
CA GLY A 52 -3.52 -7.81 7.43
C GLY A 52 -4.23 -7.92 6.08
N LEU A 53 -4.71 -9.11 5.78
CA LEU A 53 -5.42 -9.36 4.52
C LEU A 53 -6.74 -8.60 4.48
N PRO A 54 -7.24 -8.24 3.29
CA PRO A 54 -8.54 -7.57 3.16
C PRO A 54 -9.70 -8.34 3.80
N ALA A 55 -9.63 -9.67 3.80
CA ALA A 55 -10.64 -10.52 4.43
C ALA A 55 -10.70 -10.35 5.96
N ASP A 56 -9.61 -9.89 6.57
CA ASP A 56 -9.53 -9.67 8.01
C ASP A 56 -10.01 -8.27 8.42
N ALA A 57 -10.37 -7.44 7.44
CA ALA A 57 -10.82 -6.09 7.69
C ALA A 57 -12.26 -6.06 8.20
N HIS A 58 -12.61 -4.98 8.88
CA HIS A 58 -13.98 -4.66 9.24
C HIS A 58 -14.27 -3.24 8.78
N THR A 59 -15.40 -3.06 8.12
CA THR A 59 -15.82 -1.74 7.62
C THR A 59 -16.92 -1.21 8.53
N VAL A 60 -16.76 0.02 8.98
CA VAL A 60 -17.71 0.69 9.88
C VAL A 60 -18.31 1.88 9.15
N VAL A 61 -19.64 1.94 9.12
CA VAL A 61 -20.40 3.07 8.57
C VAL A 61 -21.38 3.52 9.63
N VAL A 62 -21.48 4.83 9.84
CA VAL A 62 -22.50 5.39 10.74
C VAL A 62 -23.47 6.18 9.90
N LYS A 63 -24.77 5.82 9.99
CA LYS A 63 -25.84 6.48 9.26
C LYS A 63 -26.97 6.76 10.23
N ASP A 64 -27.44 8.01 10.27
CA ASP A 64 -28.52 8.46 11.15
C ASP A 64 -28.29 8.04 12.62
N GLY A 65 -27.05 8.14 13.09
CA GLY A 65 -26.66 7.79 14.43
C GLY A 65 -26.51 6.28 14.68
N THR A 66 -26.72 5.44 13.67
CA THR A 66 -26.62 4.00 13.78
C THR A 66 -25.31 3.51 13.21
N THR A 67 -24.57 2.72 14.00
CA THR A 67 -23.30 2.13 13.59
C THR A 67 -23.57 0.79 12.91
N ASP A 68 -23.10 0.67 11.68
CA ASP A 68 -23.13 -0.58 10.91
C ASP A 68 -21.70 -1.11 10.74
N VAL A 69 -21.50 -2.38 11.06
CA VAL A 69 -20.19 -3.04 10.94
C VAL A 69 -20.35 -4.24 10.01
N ARG A 70 -19.51 -4.32 8.98
CA ARG A 70 -19.49 -5.51 8.14
C ARG A 70 -18.06 -6.02 7.99
N GLU A 71 -17.93 -7.32 7.79
CA GLU A 71 -16.65 -7.95 7.54
C GLU A 71 -16.16 -7.63 6.12
N GLY A 72 -14.86 -7.47 5.99
CA GLY A 72 -14.21 -7.25 4.71
C GLY A 72 -13.84 -5.79 4.48
N ALA A 73 -13.03 -5.58 3.45
CA ALA A 73 -12.59 -4.25 3.04
C ALA A 73 -13.73 -3.48 2.38
N HIS A 74 -13.78 -2.18 2.60
CA HIS A 74 -14.87 -1.31 2.14
C HIS A 74 -15.11 -1.40 0.63
N LEU A 75 -14.03 -1.37 -0.15
CA LEU A 75 -14.10 -1.42 -1.61
C LEU A 75 -13.79 -2.81 -2.17
N GLY A 76 -13.87 -3.84 -1.33
CA GLY A 76 -13.54 -5.20 -1.75
C GLY A 76 -12.04 -5.45 -1.83
N THR A 77 -11.67 -6.68 -2.15
CA THR A 77 -10.27 -7.10 -2.19
C THR A 77 -9.45 -6.29 -3.19
N ASP A 78 -9.98 -6.06 -4.38
CA ASP A 78 -9.25 -5.37 -5.44
C ASP A 78 -9.06 -3.88 -5.18
N GLY A 79 -9.92 -3.29 -4.35
CA GLY A 79 -9.82 -1.88 -3.98
C GLY A 79 -9.16 -1.64 -2.63
N ALA A 80 -8.65 -2.67 -1.99
CA ALA A 80 -8.14 -2.57 -0.63
C ALA A 80 -6.77 -1.90 -0.58
N VAL A 81 -6.57 -1.09 0.46
CA VAL A 81 -5.24 -0.56 0.80
C VAL A 81 -4.46 -1.67 1.49
N GLY A 82 -3.30 -2.02 0.95
CA GLY A 82 -2.42 -3.05 1.52
C GLY A 82 -1.35 -2.49 2.44
N GLY A 83 -1.09 -1.18 2.36
CA GLY A 83 -0.09 -0.53 3.19
C GLY A 83 -0.02 0.96 2.90
N PHE A 84 0.82 1.65 3.65
CA PHE A 84 1.03 3.09 3.43
C PHE A 84 2.42 3.48 3.96
N ALA A 85 2.90 4.62 3.48
CA ALA A 85 4.13 5.24 3.97
C ALA A 85 3.99 6.75 3.93
N VAL A 86 4.76 7.43 4.77
CA VAL A 86 4.89 8.89 4.73
C VAL A 86 6.27 9.19 4.16
N LEU A 87 6.34 10.07 3.17
CA LEU A 87 7.58 10.42 2.50
C LEU A 87 7.80 11.94 2.55
N GLU A 88 9.00 12.35 3.00
CA GLU A 88 9.49 13.70 2.75
C GLU A 88 10.30 13.69 1.46
N ALA A 89 9.93 14.53 0.52
CA ALA A 89 10.61 14.64 -0.77
C ALA A 89 10.70 16.11 -1.18
N GLU A 90 11.62 16.42 -2.09
CA GLU A 90 11.79 17.78 -2.55
C GLU A 90 10.55 18.31 -3.26
N ASP A 91 9.92 17.45 -4.06
CA ASP A 91 8.76 17.82 -4.87
C ASP A 91 7.96 16.57 -5.25
N LEU A 92 6.86 16.78 -5.95
CA LEU A 92 5.98 15.70 -6.41
C LEU A 92 6.73 14.72 -7.33
N ALA A 93 7.58 15.21 -8.21
CA ALA A 93 8.31 14.34 -9.14
C ALA A 93 9.20 13.35 -8.39
N ALA A 94 9.89 13.80 -7.33
CA ALA A 94 10.69 12.93 -6.49
C ALA A 94 9.85 11.90 -5.76
N ALA A 95 8.67 12.29 -5.28
CA ALA A 95 7.75 11.36 -4.61
C ALA A 95 7.21 10.30 -5.59
N ILE A 96 6.87 10.68 -6.80
CA ILE A 96 6.41 9.76 -7.85
C ILE A 96 7.51 8.74 -8.19
N GLU A 97 8.76 9.20 -8.26
CA GLU A 97 9.87 8.30 -8.55
C GLU A 97 10.00 7.21 -7.46
N VAL A 98 9.91 7.58 -6.19
CA VAL A 98 9.92 6.60 -5.10
C VAL A 98 8.73 5.66 -5.21
N ALA A 99 7.52 6.19 -5.43
CA ALA A 99 6.31 5.39 -5.56
C ALA A 99 6.41 4.36 -6.69
N SER A 100 7.06 4.72 -7.79
CA SER A 100 7.20 3.83 -8.95
C SER A 100 8.01 2.57 -8.66
N ARG A 101 8.82 2.59 -7.60
CA ARG A 101 9.65 1.44 -7.21
C ARG A 101 8.94 0.49 -6.24
N ILE A 102 7.76 0.85 -5.75
CA ILE A 102 6.98 -0.03 -4.86
C ILE A 102 6.41 -1.18 -5.70
N PRO A 103 6.64 -2.45 -5.33
CA PRO A 103 6.25 -3.59 -6.17
C PRO A 103 4.79 -3.61 -6.60
N ALA A 104 3.84 -3.19 -5.77
CA ALA A 104 2.44 -3.18 -6.14
C ALA A 104 2.16 -2.36 -7.41
N ALA A 105 2.95 -1.31 -7.67
CA ALA A 105 2.76 -0.48 -8.86
C ALA A 105 2.93 -1.26 -10.17
N ARG A 106 3.76 -2.30 -10.18
CA ARG A 106 4.02 -3.13 -11.39
C ARG A 106 3.35 -4.50 -11.34
N LEU A 107 2.78 -4.89 -10.21
CA LEU A 107 2.24 -6.23 -10.01
C LEU A 107 0.71 -6.27 -9.95
N GLY A 108 0.06 -5.30 -10.55
CA GLY A 108 -1.39 -5.27 -10.64
C GLY A 108 -2.10 -4.38 -9.62
N GLY A 109 -1.34 -3.67 -8.79
CA GLY A 109 -1.87 -2.66 -7.89
C GLY A 109 -1.60 -1.25 -8.36
N ALA A 110 -1.63 -0.32 -7.43
CA ALA A 110 -1.36 1.10 -7.71
C ALA A 110 -0.87 1.80 -6.44
N ILE A 111 -0.13 2.87 -6.65
CA ILE A 111 0.30 3.72 -5.54
C ILE A 111 -0.32 5.10 -5.74
N GLU A 112 -1.11 5.53 -4.77
CA GLU A 112 -1.66 6.88 -4.79
C GLU A 112 -0.72 7.79 -4.00
N VAL A 113 -0.23 8.84 -4.64
CA VAL A 113 0.67 9.82 -4.03
C VAL A 113 -0.15 11.05 -3.70
N ARG A 114 -0.25 11.38 -2.40
CA ARG A 114 -1.07 12.51 -1.97
C ARG A 114 -0.25 13.44 -1.07
N PRO A 115 -0.26 14.74 -1.37
CA PRO A 115 0.40 15.69 -0.47
C PRO A 115 -0.32 15.71 0.89
N ILE A 116 0.47 15.81 1.95
CA ILE A 116 -0.09 15.99 3.29
C ILE A 116 -0.42 17.46 3.47
N MET A 117 -1.65 17.73 3.87
CA MET A 117 -2.11 19.08 4.10
C MET A 117 -1.62 19.57 5.46
N GLU A 118 -1.10 20.79 5.50
CA GLU A 118 -0.82 21.46 6.76
C GLU A 118 -2.07 22.18 7.24
N TRP A 119 -2.40 22.02 8.51
CA TRP A 119 -3.56 22.66 9.13
C TRP A 119 -3.18 23.97 9.82
#